data_2b912dccf3542cd2dd21d893e3c057ab
#
_entry.id   2b912dccf3542cd2dd21d893e3c057ab
#
_cell.length_a   1.000
_cell.length_b   1.000
_cell.length_c   1.000
_cell.angle_alpha   90.00
_cell.angle_beta   90.00
_cell.angle_gamma   90.00
#
_symmetry.space_group_name_H-M   'P 1'
#
loop_
_entity.id
_entity.type
_entity.pdbx_description
1 polymer ?
#
loop_
_entity_poly.entity_id
_entity_poly.type
_entity_poly.pdbx_seq_one_letter_code
_entity_poly.pdbx_strand_id
1 'polypeptide(L)'
;MNTPIITGADAEGAGEMFGVTNFDLNQIPRDENGDIDFAQDFFGKKTNLTVSGQLEAETAAMGLGRVYTFGPTFRAENSNTTRHLAEFWMVEPEVAFNNLEDNIDLAENFLKYVIGYVLENCKDDLKFLDQRFAEE
;
A
#
# COMPACT_ATOMS: atom_id res chain seq x y z
N MET A 1 10.83 -0.71 -6.55
CA MET A 1 10.20 -1.65 -7.51
C MET A 1 8.71 -1.40 -7.57
N ASN A 2 8.04 -1.78 -8.67
CA ASN A 2 6.59 -1.76 -8.76
C ASN A 2 6.06 -3.17 -8.56
N THR A 3 5.08 -3.31 -7.67
CA THR A 3 4.40 -4.57 -7.37
C THR A 3 3.01 -4.60 -7.99
N PRO A 4 2.43 -5.77 -8.27
CA PRO A 4 1.05 -5.87 -8.70
C PRO A 4 0.09 -5.28 -7.65
N ILE A 5 -0.95 -4.59 -8.13
CA ILE A 5 -1.99 -4.04 -7.25
C ILE A 5 -3.19 -4.97 -7.08
N ILE A 6 -3.34 -5.97 -7.96
CA ILE A 6 -4.35 -7.03 -7.83
C ILE A 6 -3.65 -8.25 -7.23
N THR A 7 -4.17 -8.73 -6.11
CA THR A 7 -3.55 -9.81 -5.36
C THR A 7 -4.57 -10.80 -4.82
N GLY A 8 -4.17 -12.06 -4.68
CA GLY A 8 -4.90 -13.08 -3.94
C GLY A 8 -4.37 -13.28 -2.51
N ALA A 9 -3.36 -12.52 -2.11
CA ALA A 9 -2.73 -12.60 -0.80
C ALA A 9 -3.19 -11.45 0.11
N ASP A 10 -3.25 -11.71 1.41
CA ASP A 10 -3.47 -10.73 2.45
C ASP A 10 -2.12 -10.40 3.13
N ALA A 11 -1.81 -9.14 3.29
CA ALA A 11 -0.62 -8.67 4.01
C ALA A 11 -0.92 -8.59 5.52
N GLU A 12 -1.17 -9.74 6.15
CA GLU A 12 -1.30 -9.94 7.61
C GLU A 12 -2.24 -8.94 8.31
N GLY A 13 -3.40 -8.64 7.71
CA GLY A 13 -4.36 -7.74 8.33
C GLY A 13 -3.93 -6.27 8.34
N ALA A 14 -3.03 -5.88 7.45
CA ALA A 14 -2.59 -4.48 7.30
C ALA A 14 -3.71 -3.51 6.92
N GLY A 15 -4.92 -4.02 6.61
CA GLY A 15 -6.13 -3.26 6.33
C GLY A 15 -7.22 -4.12 5.70
N GLU A 16 -8.46 -3.61 5.69
CA GLU A 16 -9.55 -4.25 4.94
C GLU A 16 -9.32 -4.09 3.44
N MET A 17 -9.57 -5.16 2.68
CA MET A 17 -9.33 -5.18 1.23
C MET A 17 -10.59 -4.89 0.43
N PHE A 18 -10.45 -4.09 -0.62
CA PHE A 18 -11.45 -4.04 -1.70
C PHE A 18 -11.39 -5.32 -2.55
N GLY A 19 -12.54 -5.96 -2.76
CA GLY A 19 -12.65 -7.10 -3.68
C GLY A 19 -12.55 -6.65 -5.14
N VAL A 20 -11.91 -7.49 -5.97
CA VAL A 20 -11.83 -7.32 -7.42
C VAL A 20 -12.51 -8.52 -8.08
N THR A 21 -13.51 -8.24 -8.91
CA THR A 21 -14.27 -9.27 -9.64
C THR A 21 -14.73 -8.72 -10.99
N ASN A 22 -14.92 -9.61 -11.97
CA ASN A 22 -15.57 -9.29 -13.22
C ASN A 22 -17.01 -9.86 -13.30
N PHE A 23 -17.55 -10.38 -12.20
CA PHE A 23 -18.94 -10.82 -12.17
C PHE A 23 -19.92 -9.68 -12.42
N ASP A 24 -21.00 -9.99 -13.12
CA ASP A 24 -22.20 -9.15 -13.06
C ASP A 24 -22.79 -9.22 -11.64
N LEU A 25 -22.80 -8.12 -10.93
CA LEU A 25 -23.30 -8.05 -9.55
C LEU A 25 -24.78 -8.42 -9.41
N ASN A 26 -25.55 -8.42 -10.51
CA ASN A 26 -26.93 -8.90 -10.53
C ASN A 26 -27.07 -10.41 -10.71
N GLN A 27 -25.99 -11.09 -11.10
CA GLN A 27 -25.96 -12.53 -11.42
C GLN A 27 -24.68 -13.20 -10.94
N ILE A 28 -24.38 -13.05 -9.64
CA ILE A 28 -23.19 -13.64 -9.04
C ILE A 28 -23.34 -15.18 -8.96
N PRO A 29 -22.44 -15.96 -9.58
CA PRO A 29 -22.43 -17.42 -9.48
C PRO A 29 -22.25 -17.87 -8.04
N ARG A 30 -22.96 -18.96 -7.67
CA ARG A 30 -22.87 -19.56 -6.34
C ARG A 30 -22.60 -21.04 -6.44
N ASP A 31 -21.87 -21.56 -5.48
CA ASP A 31 -21.61 -22.99 -5.32
C ASP A 31 -22.77 -23.73 -4.65
N GLU A 32 -22.58 -25.03 -4.41
CA GLU A 32 -23.59 -25.91 -3.79
C GLU A 32 -23.95 -25.50 -2.35
N ASN A 33 -23.09 -24.77 -1.67
CA ASN A 33 -23.30 -24.27 -0.31
C ASN A 33 -23.96 -22.87 -0.27
N GLY A 34 -24.12 -22.24 -1.44
CA GLY A 34 -24.64 -20.88 -1.57
C GLY A 34 -23.59 -19.79 -1.46
N ASP A 35 -22.32 -20.15 -1.33
CA ASP A 35 -21.19 -19.21 -1.33
C ASP A 35 -20.87 -18.73 -2.76
N ILE A 36 -20.16 -17.60 -2.88
CA ILE A 36 -19.76 -17.08 -4.19
C ILE A 36 -18.74 -18.06 -4.81
N ASP A 37 -19.06 -18.56 -6.00
CA ASP A 37 -18.17 -19.45 -6.75
C ASP A 37 -17.11 -18.67 -7.51
N PHE A 38 -16.05 -18.28 -6.83
CA PHE A 38 -14.91 -17.57 -7.41
C PHE A 38 -14.13 -18.38 -8.46
N ALA A 39 -14.36 -19.69 -8.58
CA ALA A 39 -13.74 -20.47 -9.65
C ALA A 39 -14.24 -20.05 -11.04
N GLN A 40 -15.41 -19.43 -11.12
CA GLN A 40 -15.96 -18.86 -12.35
C GLN A 40 -15.54 -17.41 -12.61
N ASP A 41 -14.83 -16.76 -11.68
CA ASP A 41 -14.33 -15.40 -11.86
C ASP A 41 -13.07 -15.39 -12.74
N PHE A 42 -12.67 -14.20 -13.23
CA PHE A 42 -11.55 -14.02 -14.14
C PHE A 42 -10.25 -14.68 -13.65
N PHE A 43 -9.93 -14.55 -12.38
CA PHE A 43 -8.73 -15.13 -11.79
C PHE A 43 -8.92 -16.56 -11.24
N GLY A 44 -10.14 -17.13 -11.32
CA GLY A 44 -10.46 -18.44 -10.78
C GLY A 44 -10.34 -18.55 -9.26
N LYS A 45 -10.25 -17.44 -8.55
CA LYS A 45 -10.17 -17.35 -7.09
C LYS A 45 -10.53 -15.94 -6.63
N LYS A 46 -10.84 -15.78 -5.33
CA LYS A 46 -11.04 -14.47 -4.72
C LYS A 46 -9.78 -13.63 -4.87
N THR A 47 -9.94 -12.42 -5.40
CA THR A 47 -8.86 -11.43 -5.58
C THR A 47 -9.27 -10.09 -5.00
N ASN A 48 -8.27 -9.29 -4.65
CA ASN A 48 -8.45 -8.02 -3.98
C ASN A 48 -7.46 -6.97 -4.53
N LEU A 49 -7.72 -5.70 -4.24
CA LEU A 49 -6.71 -4.66 -4.35
C LEU A 49 -5.75 -4.78 -3.17
N THR A 50 -4.47 -4.58 -3.42
CA THR A 50 -3.43 -4.69 -2.40
C THR A 50 -3.53 -3.60 -1.34
N VAL A 51 -3.28 -3.95 -0.09
CA VAL A 51 -3.16 -3.03 1.04
C VAL A 51 -1.71 -2.62 1.32
N SER A 52 -0.74 -3.31 0.69
CA SER A 52 0.71 -3.09 0.83
C SER A 52 1.46 -3.86 -0.26
N GLY A 53 2.60 -3.35 -0.70
CA GLY A 53 3.54 -4.06 -1.57
C GLY A 53 4.54 -4.93 -0.81
N GLN A 54 4.38 -5.10 0.50
CA GLN A 54 5.33 -5.76 1.40
C GLN A 54 5.66 -7.19 0.97
N LEU A 55 4.66 -8.03 0.70
CA LEU A 55 4.89 -9.46 0.42
C LEU A 55 5.76 -9.70 -0.80
N GLU A 56 5.51 -8.94 -1.87
CA GLU A 56 6.31 -8.99 -3.09
C GLU A 56 7.70 -8.37 -2.88
N ALA A 57 7.78 -7.31 -2.08
CA ALA A 57 9.04 -6.66 -1.73
C ALA A 57 9.93 -7.56 -0.88
N GLU A 58 9.40 -8.27 0.12
CA GLU A 58 10.14 -9.25 0.92
C GLU A 58 10.70 -10.37 0.04
N THR A 59 9.90 -10.88 -0.89
CA THR A 59 10.36 -11.90 -1.86
C THR A 59 11.54 -11.38 -2.68
N ALA A 60 11.48 -10.13 -3.14
CA ALA A 60 12.56 -9.50 -3.88
C ALA A 60 13.79 -9.20 -3.01
N ALA A 61 13.60 -8.81 -1.75
CA ALA A 61 14.67 -8.53 -0.80
C ALA A 61 15.54 -9.76 -0.53
N MET A 62 14.98 -10.97 -0.58
CA MET A 62 15.74 -12.21 -0.45
C MET A 62 16.80 -12.39 -1.54
N GLY A 63 16.59 -11.84 -2.73
CA GLY A 63 17.54 -11.90 -3.84
C GLY A 63 18.38 -10.63 -4.01
N LEU A 64 17.82 -9.47 -3.70
CA LEU A 64 18.45 -8.17 -3.95
C LEU A 64 19.03 -7.51 -2.68
N GLY A 65 18.72 -8.03 -1.51
CA GLY A 65 19.16 -7.53 -0.21
C GLY A 65 18.39 -6.32 0.28
N ARG A 66 18.26 -5.28 -0.53
CA ARG A 66 17.56 -4.04 -0.20
C ARG A 66 16.66 -3.63 -1.35
N VAL A 67 15.39 -3.46 -1.06
CA VAL A 67 14.39 -2.98 -2.03
C VAL A 67 13.46 -1.97 -1.36
N TYR A 68 12.69 -1.28 -2.16
CA TYR A 68 11.50 -0.57 -1.69
C TYR A 68 10.42 -0.63 -2.76
N THR A 69 9.17 -0.60 -2.34
CA THR A 69 8.04 -0.32 -3.21
C THR A 69 7.70 1.17 -3.11
N PHE A 70 7.14 1.68 -4.19
CA PHE A 70 6.50 2.99 -4.22
C PHE A 70 5.35 2.90 -5.22
N GLY A 71 4.13 2.92 -4.70
CA GLY A 71 2.95 2.70 -5.52
C GLY A 71 1.65 2.84 -4.74
N PRO A 72 0.52 2.73 -5.43
CA PRO A 72 -0.79 2.84 -4.83
C PRO A 72 -1.11 1.61 -3.98
N THR A 73 -1.74 1.87 -2.85
CA THR A 73 -2.31 0.88 -1.94
C THR A 73 -3.75 1.26 -1.63
N PHE A 74 -4.55 0.26 -1.27
CA PHE A 74 -6.00 0.41 -1.14
C PHE A 74 -6.46 -0.21 0.18
N ARG A 75 -7.21 0.55 0.98
CA ARG A 75 -7.77 0.07 2.25
C ARG A 75 -9.23 0.45 2.35
N ALA A 76 -10.08 -0.56 2.57
CA ALA A 76 -11.53 -0.43 2.62
C ALA A 76 -12.06 -0.08 4.02
N GLU A 77 -11.20 0.34 4.92
CA GLU A 77 -11.57 0.68 6.30
C GLU A 77 -12.61 1.80 6.33
N ASN A 78 -13.70 1.56 7.05
CA ASN A 78 -14.73 2.56 7.26
C ASN A 78 -14.28 3.58 8.32
N SER A 79 -13.51 4.57 7.89
CA SER A 79 -13.03 5.65 8.74
C SER A 79 -13.33 7.01 8.11
N ASN A 80 -14.03 7.86 8.86
CA ASN A 80 -14.43 9.20 8.43
C ASN A 80 -13.51 10.29 8.98
N THR A 81 -12.21 10.06 9.00
CA THR A 81 -11.25 11.08 9.41
C THR A 81 -10.59 11.72 8.19
N THR A 82 -10.10 12.96 8.34
CA THR A 82 -9.39 13.69 7.27
C THR A 82 -8.05 13.06 6.88
N ARG A 83 -7.59 12.04 7.62
CA ARG A 83 -6.31 11.36 7.42
C ARG A 83 -6.43 9.93 6.88
N HIS A 84 -7.66 9.43 6.64
CA HIS A 84 -7.90 8.13 6.06
C HIS A 84 -8.37 8.27 4.62
N LEU A 85 -7.59 7.74 3.70
CA LEU A 85 -7.90 7.65 2.29
C LEU A 85 -8.07 6.18 1.91
N ALA A 86 -9.00 5.90 1.00
CA ALA A 86 -9.20 4.55 0.47
C ALA A 86 -8.10 4.14 -0.52
N GLU A 87 -7.45 5.12 -1.15
CA GLU A 87 -6.29 4.95 -2.02
C GLU A 87 -5.23 5.97 -1.64
N PHE A 88 -4.00 5.51 -1.48
CA PHE A 88 -2.83 6.35 -1.16
C PHE A 88 -1.55 5.66 -1.61
N TRP A 89 -0.46 6.41 -1.67
CA TRP A 89 0.85 5.88 -2.03
C TRP A 89 1.72 5.72 -0.80
N MET A 90 2.45 4.62 -0.74
CA MET A 90 3.42 4.36 0.32
C MET A 90 4.81 4.16 -0.26
N VAL A 91 5.82 4.56 0.50
CA VAL A 91 7.21 4.12 0.34
C VAL A 91 7.46 3.03 1.37
N GLU A 92 7.70 1.81 0.94
CA GLU A 92 7.78 0.62 1.79
C GLU A 92 9.15 -0.05 1.58
N PRO A 93 10.17 0.33 2.35
CA PRO A 93 11.48 -0.33 2.28
C PRO A 93 11.46 -1.69 2.95
N GLU A 94 12.06 -2.67 2.29
CA GLU A 94 12.31 -4.01 2.81
C GLU A 94 13.80 -4.33 2.72
N VAL A 95 14.41 -4.67 3.85
CA VAL A 95 15.84 -4.94 3.93
C VAL A 95 16.07 -6.31 4.58
N ALA A 96 16.61 -7.23 3.78
CA ALA A 96 16.94 -8.56 4.27
C ALA A 96 17.97 -8.48 5.39
N PHE A 97 17.76 -9.29 6.44
CA PHE A 97 18.65 -9.48 7.58
C PHE A 97 18.74 -8.30 8.57
N ASN A 98 18.02 -7.21 8.37
CA ASN A 98 17.92 -6.15 9.35
C ASN A 98 17.18 -6.63 10.60
N ASN A 99 17.68 -6.22 11.76
CA ASN A 99 16.96 -6.32 13.03
C ASN A 99 16.18 -5.00 13.31
N LEU A 100 15.56 -4.91 14.47
CA LEU A 100 14.78 -3.72 14.85
C LEU A 100 15.64 -2.45 14.93
N GLU A 101 16.84 -2.54 15.47
CA GLU A 101 17.74 -1.38 15.60
C GLU A 101 18.17 -0.87 14.23
N ASP A 102 18.52 -1.79 13.32
CA ASP A 102 18.85 -1.45 11.93
C ASP A 102 17.67 -0.75 11.21
N ASN A 103 16.45 -1.19 11.48
CA ASN A 103 15.25 -0.59 10.89
C ASN A 103 14.93 0.78 11.49
N ILE A 104 15.20 1.00 12.78
CA ILE A 104 15.08 2.33 13.41
C ILE A 104 16.07 3.30 12.76
N ASP A 105 17.32 2.89 12.59
CA ASP A 105 18.35 3.70 11.92
C ASP A 105 17.97 4.03 10.47
N LEU A 106 17.43 3.05 9.75
CA LEU A 106 16.93 3.25 8.39
C LEU A 106 15.81 4.28 8.35
N ALA A 107 14.82 4.16 9.24
CA ALA A 107 13.69 5.09 9.32
C ALA A 107 14.15 6.52 9.68
N GLU A 108 15.07 6.66 10.64
CA GLU A 108 15.64 7.95 11.01
C GLU A 108 16.38 8.61 9.85
N ASN A 109 17.24 7.85 9.16
CA ASN A 109 17.99 8.35 8.02
C ASN A 109 17.08 8.72 6.84
N PHE A 110 16.04 7.93 6.59
CA PHE A 110 15.03 8.21 5.57
C PHE A 110 14.31 9.53 5.83
N LEU A 111 13.80 9.73 7.05
CA LEU A 111 13.10 10.95 7.44
C LEU A 111 14.02 12.18 7.36
N LYS A 112 15.23 12.08 7.87
CA LYS A 112 16.23 13.17 7.78
C LYS A 112 16.53 13.55 6.33
N TYR A 113 16.70 12.53 5.47
CA TYR A 113 16.96 12.77 4.05
C TYR A 113 15.80 13.48 3.35
N VAL A 114 14.57 12.95 3.52
CA VAL A 114 13.38 13.51 2.85
C VAL A 114 13.10 14.94 3.34
N ILE A 115 13.13 15.17 4.65
CA ILE A 115 12.92 16.51 5.23
C ILE A 115 14.01 17.47 4.74
N GLY A 116 15.27 17.07 4.79
CA GLY A 116 16.39 17.89 4.31
C GLY A 116 16.24 18.24 2.83
N TYR A 117 15.86 17.25 2.00
CA TYR A 117 15.63 17.47 0.57
C TYR A 117 14.52 18.49 0.31
N VAL A 118 13.39 18.36 1.01
CA VAL A 118 12.24 19.25 0.88
C VAL A 118 12.60 20.67 1.31
N LEU A 119 13.28 20.83 2.44
CA LEU A 119 13.72 22.14 2.93
C LEU A 119 14.69 22.85 1.97
N GLU A 120 15.50 22.09 1.26
CA GLU A 120 16.48 22.66 0.31
C GLU A 120 15.88 22.93 -1.07
N ASN A 121 15.05 22.01 -1.59
CA ASN A 121 14.64 21.99 -3.00
C ASN A 121 13.18 22.42 -3.25
N CYS A 122 12.32 22.46 -2.22
CA CYS A 122 10.87 22.77 -2.37
C CYS A 122 10.49 24.08 -1.65
N LYS A 123 11.35 25.08 -1.70
CA LYS A 123 11.18 26.33 -0.93
C LYS A 123 9.93 27.12 -1.30
N ASP A 124 9.57 27.14 -2.57
CA ASP A 124 8.39 27.87 -3.04
C ASP A 124 7.10 27.18 -2.59
N ASP A 125 7.06 25.83 -2.64
CA ASP A 125 5.93 25.05 -2.15
C ASP A 125 5.76 25.21 -0.64
N LEU A 126 6.87 25.16 0.11
CA LEU A 126 6.87 25.38 1.56
C LEU A 126 6.35 26.76 1.92
N LYS A 127 6.78 27.79 1.21
CA LYS A 127 6.30 29.16 1.43
C LYS A 127 4.80 29.28 1.14
N PHE A 128 4.33 28.66 0.07
CA PHE A 128 2.90 28.64 -0.26
C PHE A 128 2.08 27.95 0.85
N LEU A 129 2.53 26.80 1.32
CA LEU A 129 1.86 26.05 2.39
C LEU A 129 1.87 26.81 3.71
N ASP A 130 2.96 27.45 4.07
CA ASP A 130 3.08 28.27 5.28
C ASP A 130 2.10 29.46 5.26
N GLN A 131 1.99 30.15 4.13
CA GLN A 131 1.00 31.20 3.94
C GLN A 131 -0.44 30.70 4.08
N ARG A 132 -0.74 29.56 3.48
CA ARG A 132 -2.07 28.94 3.57
C ARG A 132 -2.44 28.57 4.99
N PHE A 133 -1.50 27.96 5.75
CA PHE A 133 -1.73 27.63 7.17
C PHE A 133 -1.90 28.85 8.06
N ALA A 134 -1.33 29.99 7.72
CA ALA A 134 -1.50 31.23 8.47
C ALA A 134 -2.87 31.88 8.24
N GLU A 135 -3.59 31.50 7.18
CA GLU A 135 -4.91 32.01 6.81
C GLU A 135 -6.06 31.11 7.32
N GLU A 136 -5.81 29.87 7.74
CA GLU A 136 -6.75 28.92 8.35
C GLU A 136 -6.78 29.06 9.90
#